data_d9b835466aa48d9ba932adcab9e89dff
#
_entry.id   d9b835466aa48d9ba932adcab9e89dff
#
_cell.length_a   1.000
_cell.length_b   1.000
_cell.length_c   1.000
_cell.angle_alpha   90.00
_cell.angle_beta   90.00
_cell.angle_gamma   90.00
#
_symmetry.space_group_name_H-M   'P 1'
#
loop_
_entity.id
_entity.type
_entity.pdbx_description
1 polymer ?
#
loop_
_entity_poly.entity_id
_entity_poly.type
_entity_poly.pdbx_seq_one_letter_code
_entity_poly.pdbx_strand_id
1 'polypeptide(L)'
;MTRLPASHTNGQENGRAGSVDPGHLLLVGAGPGLGLAIAHRFAVGGYRVTLVARTTDRLGELARNLDDTSAEINTVEADASSPEDLRARMVGLYHEEGAPAAVIYNAVLGSPDQLMSSTAAHLQEAYAVDVIGAVVVAQEAAAAMKRAGLGTMIVTGGGFADHPVPALATVSLGKAALRSAATMLAADVGPDGIRVATLTIAGQIVAGTAFDPAHIAERYWEVVQTDDPWPAEFRFTGE
;
A
#
# COMPACT_ATOMS: atom_id res chain seq x y z
N MET A 1 26.95 -45.03 -38.27
CA MET A 1 25.80 -44.14 -38.26
C MET A 1 24.91 -44.52 -37.10
N THR A 2 25.05 -43.84 -35.98
CA THR A 2 24.19 -44.06 -34.82
C THR A 2 23.89 -42.69 -34.21
N ARG A 3 22.63 -42.28 -34.32
CA ARG A 3 22.14 -41.00 -33.78
C ARG A 3 21.98 -41.09 -32.28
N LEU A 4 22.57 -40.15 -31.55
CA LEU A 4 22.31 -39.90 -30.14
C LEU A 4 20.98 -39.17 -29.97
N PRO A 5 20.19 -39.45 -28.92
CA PRO A 5 18.95 -38.73 -28.65
C PRO A 5 19.21 -37.35 -28.02
N ALA A 6 18.36 -36.39 -28.37
CA ALA A 6 18.35 -35.02 -27.82
C ALA A 6 17.98 -35.06 -26.34
N SER A 7 18.79 -34.42 -25.51
CA SER A 7 18.50 -34.13 -24.11
C SER A 7 17.44 -33.07 -24.01
N HIS A 8 16.27 -33.41 -23.45
CA HIS A 8 15.29 -32.46 -22.97
C HIS A 8 15.87 -31.77 -21.74
N THR A 9 16.22 -30.50 -21.87
CA THR A 9 16.48 -29.65 -20.72
C THR A 9 15.14 -29.27 -20.11
N ASN A 10 14.84 -29.84 -18.94
CA ASN A 10 13.81 -29.37 -18.03
C ASN A 10 14.16 -27.92 -17.62
N GLY A 11 13.34 -26.98 -18.03
CA GLY A 11 13.36 -25.63 -17.47
C GLY A 11 12.94 -25.71 -16.01
N GLN A 12 13.88 -25.62 -15.11
CA GLN A 12 13.61 -25.39 -13.71
C GLN A 12 13.10 -23.95 -13.57
N GLU A 13 11.85 -23.83 -13.18
CA GLU A 13 11.29 -22.62 -12.57
C GLU A 13 12.00 -22.39 -11.23
N ASN A 14 13.10 -21.65 -11.28
CA ASN A 14 13.77 -21.18 -10.08
C ASN A 14 12.96 -20.03 -9.49
N GLY A 15 12.54 -20.22 -8.24
CA GLY A 15 11.74 -19.32 -7.45
C GLY A 15 12.26 -17.87 -7.43
N ARG A 16 11.33 -16.96 -7.57
CA ARG A 16 11.50 -15.50 -7.62
C ARG A 16 11.91 -14.84 -6.29
N ALA A 17 12.52 -15.54 -5.37
CA ALA A 17 13.00 -14.98 -4.12
C ALA A 17 14.23 -14.08 -4.38
N GLY A 18 14.03 -12.77 -4.55
CA GLY A 18 15.10 -11.79 -4.59
C GLY A 18 15.05 -10.72 -5.69
N SER A 19 14.11 -10.78 -6.66
CA SER A 19 13.88 -9.72 -7.63
C SER A 19 12.60 -8.94 -7.32
N VAL A 20 12.61 -7.62 -7.54
CA VAL A 20 11.36 -6.82 -7.56
C VAL A 20 10.58 -7.17 -8.82
N ASP A 21 9.29 -7.44 -8.69
CA ASP A 21 8.37 -7.52 -9.82
C ASP A 21 8.02 -6.09 -10.26
N PRO A 22 8.49 -5.63 -11.43
CA PRO A 22 8.32 -4.24 -11.86
C PRO A 22 6.89 -3.85 -12.17
N GLY A 23 5.99 -4.83 -12.23
CA GLY A 23 4.57 -4.62 -12.46
C GLY A 23 3.69 -5.08 -11.29
N HIS A 24 4.18 -5.16 -10.04
CA HIS A 24 3.38 -5.59 -8.89
C HIS A 24 3.09 -4.45 -7.91
N LEU A 25 1.80 -4.19 -7.67
CA LEU A 25 1.29 -3.33 -6.61
C LEU A 25 0.77 -4.18 -5.45
N LEU A 26 1.23 -3.91 -4.23
CA LEU A 26 0.59 -4.34 -2.99
C LEU A 26 -0.21 -3.18 -2.39
N LEU A 27 -1.53 -3.34 -2.25
CA LEU A 27 -2.42 -2.34 -1.67
C LEU A 27 -3.01 -2.84 -0.35
N VAL A 28 -2.53 -2.28 0.77
CA VAL A 28 -3.03 -2.58 2.12
C VAL A 28 -4.11 -1.57 2.52
N GLY A 29 -5.27 -2.05 2.93
CA GLY A 29 -6.45 -1.23 3.17
C GLY A 29 -7.27 -1.04 1.90
N ALA A 30 -7.42 -2.10 1.11
CA ALA A 30 -8.32 -2.12 -0.03
C ALA A 30 -9.79 -1.93 0.42
N GLY A 31 -10.46 -0.94 -0.15
CA GLY A 31 -11.84 -0.59 0.15
C GLY A 31 -12.56 -0.07 -1.09
N PRO A 32 -13.90 0.04 -1.08
CA PRO A 32 -14.70 0.34 -2.27
C PRO A 32 -14.58 1.78 -2.79
N GLY A 33 -13.94 2.67 -2.04
CA GLY A 33 -13.66 4.06 -2.45
C GLY A 33 -12.28 4.20 -3.09
N LEU A 34 -11.40 4.97 -2.42
CA LEU A 34 -10.05 5.24 -2.91
C LEU A 34 -9.24 3.96 -3.18
N GLY A 35 -9.34 2.95 -2.31
CA GLY A 35 -8.61 1.69 -2.50
C GLY A 35 -8.94 1.01 -3.83
N LEU A 36 -10.23 0.91 -4.19
CA LEU A 36 -10.65 0.33 -5.47
C LEU A 36 -10.16 1.18 -6.65
N ALA A 37 -10.25 2.51 -6.55
CA ALA A 37 -9.78 3.39 -7.61
C ALA A 37 -8.27 3.27 -7.85
N ILE A 38 -7.47 3.18 -6.77
CA ILE A 38 -6.02 2.92 -6.87
C ILE A 38 -5.77 1.57 -7.55
N ALA A 39 -6.42 0.51 -7.08
CA ALA A 39 -6.27 -0.84 -7.64
C ALA A 39 -6.60 -0.86 -9.14
N HIS A 40 -7.71 -0.26 -9.53
CA HIS A 40 -8.14 -0.17 -10.93
C HIS A 40 -7.12 0.61 -11.79
N ARG A 41 -6.66 1.77 -11.31
CA ARG A 41 -5.68 2.58 -12.05
C ARG A 41 -4.39 1.83 -12.34
N PHE A 42 -3.88 1.09 -11.35
CA PHE A 42 -2.66 0.30 -11.50
C PHE A 42 -2.89 -0.94 -12.37
N ALA A 43 -4.04 -1.60 -12.23
CA ALA A 43 -4.41 -2.74 -13.08
C ALA A 43 -4.50 -2.34 -14.57
N VAL A 44 -5.16 -1.21 -14.88
CA VAL A 44 -5.20 -0.64 -16.25
C VAL A 44 -3.80 -0.24 -16.72
N GLY A 45 -2.91 0.15 -15.80
CA GLY A 45 -1.50 0.45 -16.08
C GLY A 45 -0.62 -0.79 -16.31
N GLY A 46 -1.21 -2.00 -16.26
CA GLY A 46 -0.50 -3.26 -16.51
C GLY A 46 0.16 -3.88 -15.28
N TYR A 47 -0.13 -3.38 -14.08
CA TYR A 47 0.37 -3.98 -12.84
C TYR A 47 -0.49 -5.19 -12.45
N ARG A 48 0.15 -6.26 -11.96
CA ARG A 48 -0.48 -7.24 -11.10
C ARG A 48 -0.80 -6.55 -9.77
N VAL A 49 -1.98 -6.80 -9.20
CA VAL A 49 -2.43 -6.12 -7.98
C VAL A 49 -2.76 -7.13 -6.90
N THR A 50 -2.14 -7.01 -5.73
CA THR A 50 -2.50 -7.76 -4.54
C THR A 50 -3.25 -6.84 -3.59
N LEU A 51 -4.53 -7.17 -3.34
CA LEU A 51 -5.42 -6.46 -2.42
C LEU A 51 -5.34 -7.06 -1.03
N VAL A 52 -5.10 -6.25 -0.01
CA VAL A 52 -5.10 -6.67 1.40
C VAL A 52 -6.21 -5.96 2.15
N ALA A 53 -7.10 -6.73 2.76
CA ALA A 53 -8.20 -6.24 3.60
C ALA A 53 -8.61 -7.28 4.65
N ARG A 54 -9.48 -6.88 5.59
CA ARG A 54 -9.83 -7.67 6.78
C ARG A 54 -10.74 -8.88 6.51
N THR A 55 -11.45 -8.92 5.40
CA THR A 55 -12.46 -9.96 5.16
C THR A 55 -12.41 -10.46 3.72
N THR A 56 -12.48 -11.78 3.58
CA THR A 56 -12.48 -12.47 2.29
C THR A 56 -13.66 -12.04 1.39
N ASP A 57 -14.85 -11.86 1.97
CA ASP A 57 -16.05 -11.44 1.20
C ASP A 57 -15.82 -10.08 0.52
N ARG A 58 -15.30 -9.11 1.27
CA ARG A 58 -14.97 -7.77 0.72
C ARG A 58 -13.90 -7.86 -0.36
N LEU A 59 -12.88 -8.67 -0.16
CA LEU A 59 -11.83 -8.87 -1.15
C LEU A 59 -12.37 -9.48 -2.44
N GLY A 60 -13.26 -10.46 -2.34
CA GLY A 60 -13.93 -11.05 -3.49
C GLY A 60 -14.83 -10.07 -4.26
N GLU A 61 -15.52 -9.14 -3.56
CA GLU A 61 -16.27 -8.06 -4.19
C GLU A 61 -15.37 -7.07 -4.92
N LEU A 62 -14.26 -6.65 -4.27
CA LEU A 62 -13.30 -5.73 -4.87
C LEU A 62 -12.62 -6.35 -6.10
N ALA A 63 -12.21 -7.62 -6.04
CA ALA A 63 -11.61 -8.32 -7.17
C ALA A 63 -12.57 -8.36 -8.38
N ARG A 64 -13.84 -8.68 -8.17
CA ARG A 64 -14.87 -8.67 -9.25
C ARG A 64 -15.06 -7.30 -9.87
N ASN A 65 -14.89 -6.19 -9.12
CA ASN A 65 -14.94 -4.84 -9.67
C ASN A 65 -13.71 -4.47 -10.52
N LEU A 66 -12.75 -5.38 -10.65
CA LEU A 66 -11.54 -5.24 -11.48
C LEU A 66 -11.53 -6.24 -12.65
N ASP A 67 -12.60 -7.03 -12.84
CA ASP A 67 -12.71 -8.04 -13.90
C ASP A 67 -12.68 -7.44 -15.33
N ASP A 68 -12.96 -6.14 -15.46
CA ASP A 68 -12.85 -5.40 -16.72
C ASP A 68 -11.39 -5.07 -17.10
N THR A 69 -10.47 -5.26 -16.17
CA THR A 69 -9.03 -5.14 -16.43
C THR A 69 -8.46 -6.50 -16.84
N SER A 70 -7.41 -6.52 -17.64
CA SER A 70 -6.69 -7.75 -17.97
C SER A 70 -5.61 -8.12 -16.94
N ALA A 71 -5.58 -7.45 -15.80
CA ALA A 71 -4.56 -7.64 -14.78
C ALA A 71 -4.81 -8.87 -13.91
N GLU A 72 -3.76 -9.47 -13.42
CA GLU A 72 -3.82 -10.49 -12.38
C GLU A 72 -4.16 -9.81 -11.04
N ILE A 73 -5.27 -10.22 -10.41
CA ILE A 73 -5.74 -9.67 -9.14
C ILE A 73 -5.64 -10.76 -8.07
N ASN A 74 -4.78 -10.56 -7.09
CA ASN A 74 -4.60 -11.43 -5.94
C ASN A 74 -5.23 -10.80 -4.69
N THR A 75 -5.59 -11.63 -3.72
CA THR A 75 -6.22 -11.18 -2.48
C THR A 75 -5.58 -11.84 -1.27
N VAL A 76 -5.32 -11.06 -0.22
CA VAL A 76 -4.77 -11.52 1.06
C VAL A 76 -5.63 -10.99 2.19
N GLU A 77 -6.18 -11.88 3.00
CA GLU A 77 -6.89 -11.50 4.21
C GLU A 77 -5.86 -11.19 5.31
N ALA A 78 -5.91 -9.96 5.83
CA ALA A 78 -5.11 -9.53 6.99
C ALA A 78 -5.79 -8.38 7.73
N ASP A 79 -5.69 -8.40 9.06
CA ASP A 79 -6.19 -7.33 9.92
C ASP A 79 -5.06 -6.37 10.32
N ALA A 80 -5.16 -5.12 9.87
CA ALA A 80 -4.19 -4.09 10.21
C ALA A 80 -4.21 -3.69 11.71
N SER A 81 -5.27 -4.06 12.45
CA SER A 81 -5.31 -3.88 13.91
C SER A 81 -4.51 -4.94 14.68
N SER A 82 -4.07 -6.01 13.99
CA SER A 82 -3.20 -7.08 14.52
C SER A 82 -1.83 -7.03 13.85
N PRO A 83 -0.87 -6.26 14.35
CA PRO A 83 0.44 -6.07 13.72
C PRO A 83 1.21 -7.38 13.50
N GLU A 84 1.08 -8.35 14.41
CA GLU A 84 1.75 -9.65 14.33
C GLU A 84 1.16 -10.52 13.21
N ASP A 85 -0.18 -10.55 13.05
CA ASP A 85 -0.83 -11.26 11.95
C ASP A 85 -0.48 -10.59 10.62
N LEU A 86 -0.58 -9.26 10.55
CA LEU A 86 -0.20 -8.50 9.37
C LEU A 86 1.25 -8.79 8.95
N ARG A 87 2.19 -8.82 9.90
CA ARG A 87 3.59 -9.18 9.66
C ARG A 87 3.72 -10.57 9.08
N ALA A 88 3.08 -11.56 9.68
CA ALA A 88 3.14 -12.95 9.20
C ALA A 88 2.61 -13.08 7.77
N ARG A 89 1.51 -12.39 7.44
CA ARG A 89 0.95 -12.35 6.08
C ARG A 89 1.90 -11.69 5.09
N MET A 90 2.52 -10.57 5.44
CA MET A 90 3.48 -9.89 4.57
C MET A 90 4.73 -10.76 4.32
N VAL A 91 5.27 -11.40 5.36
CA VAL A 91 6.42 -12.32 5.22
C VAL A 91 6.08 -13.48 4.28
N GLY A 92 4.91 -14.12 4.47
CA GLY A 92 4.44 -15.20 3.59
C GLY A 92 4.31 -14.73 2.14
N LEU A 93 3.62 -13.62 1.91
CA LEU A 93 3.42 -13.04 0.59
C LEU A 93 4.75 -12.76 -0.13
N TYR A 94 5.68 -12.09 0.54
CA TYR A 94 6.98 -11.76 -0.08
C TYR A 94 7.88 -12.98 -0.30
N HIS A 95 7.67 -14.06 0.46
CA HIS A 95 8.36 -15.32 0.21
C HIS A 95 7.81 -16.03 -1.04
N GLU A 96 6.50 -15.98 -1.25
CA GLU A 96 5.83 -16.67 -2.36
C GLU A 96 5.89 -15.86 -3.66
N GLU A 97 5.65 -14.54 -3.60
CA GLU A 97 5.49 -13.69 -4.77
C GLU A 97 6.68 -12.76 -5.05
N GLY A 98 7.65 -12.67 -4.13
CA GLY A 98 8.76 -11.72 -4.23
C GLY A 98 8.37 -10.31 -3.75
N ALA A 99 9.29 -9.34 -3.90
CA ALA A 99 9.05 -7.96 -3.50
C ALA A 99 8.22 -7.22 -4.56
N PRO A 100 7.13 -6.53 -4.18
CA PRO A 100 6.39 -5.68 -5.11
C PRO A 100 7.21 -4.43 -5.50
N ALA A 101 6.96 -3.89 -6.70
CA ALA A 101 7.53 -2.62 -7.13
C ALA A 101 6.97 -1.45 -6.33
N ALA A 102 5.68 -1.52 -5.99
CA ALA A 102 5.00 -0.50 -5.21
C ALA A 102 4.18 -1.10 -4.07
N VAL A 103 4.26 -0.47 -2.90
CA VAL A 103 3.39 -0.73 -1.75
C VAL A 103 2.63 0.54 -1.43
N ILE A 104 1.31 0.45 -1.34
CA ILE A 104 0.47 1.55 -0.90
C ILE A 104 -0.25 1.13 0.38
N TYR A 105 0.01 1.86 1.47
CA TYR A 105 -0.71 1.69 2.72
C TYR A 105 -1.85 2.73 2.81
N ASN A 106 -3.08 2.24 2.70
CA ASN A 106 -4.30 3.04 2.67
C ASN A 106 -5.28 2.71 3.81
N ALA A 107 -4.94 1.78 4.70
CA ALA A 107 -5.79 1.43 5.82
C ALA A 107 -5.94 2.60 6.80
N VAL A 108 -7.15 2.75 7.34
CA VAL A 108 -7.49 3.75 8.36
C VAL A 108 -8.68 3.26 9.19
N LEU A 109 -8.67 3.54 10.49
CA LEU A 109 -9.86 3.40 11.33
C LEU A 109 -10.63 4.73 11.32
N GLY A 110 -11.46 4.93 10.28
CA GLY A 110 -12.10 6.20 9.95
C GLY A 110 -13.46 6.42 10.60
N SER A 111 -13.64 6.14 11.90
CA SER A 111 -14.89 6.41 12.62
C SER A 111 -14.87 7.78 13.30
N PRO A 112 -16.02 8.50 13.35
CA PRO A 112 -16.13 9.72 14.16
C PRO A 112 -15.86 9.44 15.66
N ASP A 113 -15.03 10.28 16.27
CA ASP A 113 -14.64 10.14 17.67
C ASP A 113 -14.20 11.50 18.26
N GLN A 114 -14.04 11.56 19.59
CA GLN A 114 -13.53 12.73 20.30
C GLN A 114 -12.57 12.27 21.40
N LEU A 115 -11.43 12.95 21.57
CA LEU A 115 -10.40 12.54 22.54
C LEU A 115 -10.94 12.40 23.97
N MET A 116 -11.79 13.33 24.41
CA MET A 116 -12.29 13.33 25.79
C MET A 116 -13.26 12.19 26.12
N SER A 117 -13.81 11.53 25.10
CA SER A 117 -14.75 10.40 25.26
C SER A 117 -14.20 9.08 24.74
N SER A 118 -13.07 9.09 24.03
CA SER A 118 -12.45 7.89 23.50
C SER A 118 -11.84 7.04 24.61
N THR A 119 -12.09 5.73 24.55
CA THR A 119 -11.46 4.78 25.48
C THR A 119 -10.00 4.51 25.06
N ALA A 120 -9.17 4.07 26.03
CA ALA A 120 -7.81 3.66 25.72
C ALA A 120 -7.76 2.52 24.69
N ALA A 121 -8.70 1.58 24.75
CA ALA A 121 -8.80 0.48 23.79
C ALA A 121 -9.06 1.00 22.36
N HIS A 122 -9.99 1.94 22.19
CA HIS A 122 -10.25 2.55 20.88
C HIS A 122 -9.04 3.33 20.34
N LEU A 123 -8.35 4.08 21.21
CA LEU A 123 -7.12 4.79 20.82
C LEU A 123 -6.01 3.82 20.40
N GLN A 124 -5.86 2.70 21.11
CA GLN A 124 -4.88 1.66 20.77
C GLN A 124 -5.20 0.97 19.45
N GLU A 125 -6.47 0.62 19.23
CA GLU A 125 -6.93 0.00 17.98
C GLU A 125 -6.71 0.96 16.78
N ALA A 126 -7.12 2.22 16.91
CA ALA A 126 -6.91 3.22 15.87
C ALA A 126 -5.43 3.40 15.55
N TYR A 127 -4.58 3.50 16.58
CA TYR A 127 -3.14 3.65 16.38
C TYR A 127 -2.49 2.39 15.79
N ALA A 128 -2.99 1.20 16.15
CA ALA A 128 -2.55 -0.05 15.54
C ALA A 128 -2.81 -0.06 14.03
N VAL A 129 -4.03 0.30 13.60
CA VAL A 129 -4.38 0.38 12.17
C VAL A 129 -3.66 1.53 11.48
N ASP A 130 -3.75 2.75 12.03
CA ASP A 130 -3.38 3.96 11.29
C ASP A 130 -1.87 4.16 11.22
N VAL A 131 -1.10 3.64 12.17
CA VAL A 131 0.34 3.91 12.30
C VAL A 131 1.16 2.63 12.35
N ILE A 132 0.90 1.75 13.34
CA ILE A 132 1.76 0.57 13.56
C ILE A 132 1.70 -0.37 12.36
N GLY A 133 0.51 -0.62 11.82
CA GLY A 133 0.32 -1.44 10.62
C GLY A 133 1.11 -0.93 9.42
N ALA A 134 1.13 0.40 9.22
CA ALA A 134 1.93 1.01 8.15
C ALA A 134 3.44 0.78 8.35
N VAL A 135 3.92 0.94 9.58
CA VAL A 135 5.34 0.70 9.92
C VAL A 135 5.70 -0.76 9.73
N VAL A 136 4.85 -1.69 10.17
CA VAL A 136 5.06 -3.14 9.98
C VAL A 136 5.14 -3.50 8.50
N VAL A 137 4.19 -3.03 7.69
CA VAL A 137 4.20 -3.26 6.23
C VAL A 137 5.46 -2.69 5.59
N ALA A 138 5.88 -1.48 6.01
CA ALA A 138 7.09 -0.83 5.49
C ALA A 138 8.36 -1.62 5.86
N GLN A 139 8.47 -2.14 7.09
CA GLN A 139 9.61 -2.95 7.54
C GLN A 139 9.76 -4.21 6.70
N GLU A 140 8.67 -4.95 6.49
CA GLU A 140 8.70 -6.20 5.73
C GLU A 140 8.91 -5.94 4.23
N ALA A 141 8.28 -4.90 3.68
CA ALA A 141 8.50 -4.48 2.29
C ALA A 141 9.95 -4.04 2.06
N ALA A 142 10.52 -3.22 2.95
CA ALA A 142 11.91 -2.78 2.86
C ALA A 142 12.88 -3.98 2.89
N ALA A 143 12.66 -4.95 3.78
CA ALA A 143 13.48 -6.16 3.84
C ALA A 143 13.45 -6.97 2.53
N ALA A 144 12.29 -7.02 1.85
CA ALA A 144 12.14 -7.67 0.55
C ALA A 144 12.77 -6.83 -0.59
N MET A 145 12.47 -5.52 -0.64
CA MET A 145 12.93 -4.59 -1.67
C MET A 145 14.44 -4.34 -1.63
N LYS A 146 15.06 -4.32 -0.44
CA LYS A 146 16.50 -4.15 -0.25
C LYS A 146 17.32 -5.19 -1.01
N ARG A 147 16.83 -6.43 -1.09
CA ARG A 147 17.49 -7.50 -1.85
C ARG A 147 17.50 -7.23 -3.36
N ALA A 148 16.54 -6.46 -3.83
CA ALA A 148 16.42 -6.09 -5.25
C ALA A 148 17.01 -4.71 -5.58
N GLY A 149 17.35 -3.91 -4.56
CA GLY A 149 17.99 -2.59 -4.70
C GLY A 149 17.04 -1.47 -5.15
N LEU A 150 15.71 -1.72 -5.18
CA LEU A 150 14.71 -0.72 -5.53
C LEU A 150 13.32 -1.08 -4.98
N GLY A 151 12.45 -0.08 -4.86
CA GLY A 151 11.06 -0.21 -4.44
C GLY A 151 10.46 1.13 -4.06
N THR A 152 9.14 1.21 -4.07
CA THR A 152 8.41 2.44 -3.72
C THR A 152 7.36 2.14 -2.68
N MET A 153 7.30 2.92 -1.61
CA MET A 153 6.28 2.82 -0.57
C MET A 153 5.57 4.16 -0.41
N ILE A 154 4.25 4.16 -0.51
CA ILE A 154 3.42 5.35 -0.31
C ILE A 154 2.44 5.07 0.82
N VAL A 155 2.40 5.96 1.81
CA VAL A 155 1.36 5.95 2.84
C VAL A 155 0.33 7.03 2.55
N THR A 156 -0.95 6.70 2.69
CA THR A 156 -2.05 7.64 2.47
C THR A 156 -2.10 8.65 3.61
N GLY A 157 -1.57 9.85 3.36
CA GLY A 157 -1.69 11.00 4.24
C GLY A 157 -3.06 11.68 4.16
N GLY A 158 -3.24 12.71 4.94
CA GLY A 158 -4.47 13.51 4.91
C GLY A 158 -4.25 14.89 5.51
N GLY A 159 -5.02 15.87 5.05
CA GLY A 159 -5.00 17.25 5.55
C GLY A 159 -5.27 17.39 7.05
N PHE A 160 -5.80 16.33 7.68
CA PHE A 160 -5.97 16.25 9.14
C PHE A 160 -4.65 16.29 9.92
N ALA A 161 -3.53 16.01 9.28
CA ALA A 161 -2.21 16.17 9.89
C ALA A 161 -1.81 17.65 10.03
N ASP A 162 -2.32 18.52 9.15
CA ASP A 162 -2.09 19.98 9.18
C ASP A 162 -3.16 20.69 10.01
N HIS A 163 -4.41 20.24 9.86
CA HIS A 163 -5.62 20.84 10.46
C HIS A 163 -6.43 19.78 11.18
N PRO A 164 -6.06 19.44 12.44
CA PRO A 164 -6.75 18.41 13.21
C PRO A 164 -8.23 18.76 13.42
N VAL A 165 -9.09 17.75 13.24
CA VAL A 165 -10.55 17.89 13.39
C VAL A 165 -10.98 17.17 14.67
N PRO A 166 -11.53 17.87 15.67
CA PRO A 166 -11.91 17.26 16.96
C PRO A 166 -12.90 16.08 16.86
N ALA A 167 -13.77 16.07 15.85
CA ALA A 167 -14.74 15.00 15.61
C ALA A 167 -14.15 13.80 14.85
N LEU A 168 -12.87 13.84 14.47
CA LEU A 168 -12.08 12.78 13.84
C LEU A 168 -10.71 12.73 14.51
N ALA A 169 -10.71 12.61 15.82
CA ALA A 169 -9.53 12.82 16.64
C ALA A 169 -8.44 11.76 16.40
N THR A 170 -8.80 10.46 16.37
CA THR A 170 -7.86 9.37 16.10
C THR A 170 -7.30 9.46 14.69
N VAL A 171 -8.12 9.76 13.68
CA VAL A 171 -7.67 9.98 12.30
C VAL A 171 -6.67 11.13 12.23
N SER A 172 -6.94 12.23 12.91
CA SER A 172 -6.03 13.40 12.93
C SER A 172 -4.68 13.06 13.56
N LEU A 173 -4.70 12.37 14.71
CA LEU A 173 -3.49 11.89 15.37
C LEU A 173 -2.73 10.89 14.48
N GLY A 174 -3.45 9.92 13.89
CA GLY A 174 -2.88 8.91 13.01
C GLY A 174 -2.19 9.54 11.81
N LYS A 175 -2.83 10.49 11.11
CA LYS A 175 -2.25 11.15 9.93
C LYS A 175 -1.01 11.99 10.27
N ALA A 176 -0.99 12.66 11.42
CA ALA A 176 0.20 13.39 11.89
C ALA A 176 1.37 12.44 12.23
N ALA A 177 1.08 11.34 12.96
CA ALA A 177 2.08 10.35 13.30
C ALA A 177 2.60 9.61 12.05
N LEU A 178 1.72 9.26 11.11
CA LEU A 178 2.07 8.56 9.87
C LEU A 178 2.98 9.40 8.98
N ARG A 179 2.75 10.71 8.86
CA ARG A 179 3.66 11.64 8.17
C ARG A 179 5.07 11.61 8.76
N SER A 180 5.15 11.67 10.09
CA SER A 180 6.42 11.61 10.83
C SER A 180 7.12 10.26 10.59
N ALA A 181 6.37 9.15 10.66
CA ALA A 181 6.89 7.81 10.40
C ALA A 181 7.43 7.67 8.97
N ALA A 182 6.69 8.16 7.97
CA ALA A 182 7.14 8.12 6.57
C ALA A 182 8.45 8.87 6.34
N THR A 183 8.61 10.04 6.98
CA THR A 183 9.86 10.83 6.91
C THR A 183 11.04 10.05 7.50
N MET A 184 10.86 9.40 8.64
CA MET A 184 11.90 8.58 9.27
C MET A 184 12.22 7.35 8.43
N LEU A 185 11.20 6.63 7.95
CA LEU A 185 11.39 5.48 7.06
C LEU A 185 12.14 5.86 5.78
N ALA A 186 11.81 7.00 5.17
CA ALA A 186 12.51 7.49 3.98
C ALA A 186 14.01 7.71 4.24
N ALA A 187 14.37 8.24 5.42
CA ALA A 187 15.75 8.40 5.82
C ALA A 187 16.48 7.07 6.07
N ASP A 188 15.76 6.11 6.67
CA ASP A 188 16.33 4.79 7.03
C ASP A 188 16.62 3.92 5.81
N VAL A 189 15.70 3.90 4.82
CA VAL A 189 15.78 2.97 3.68
C VAL A 189 16.21 3.62 2.36
N GLY A 190 16.25 4.95 2.30
CA GLY A 190 16.72 5.69 1.11
C GLY A 190 18.11 5.29 0.63
N PRO A 191 19.10 5.09 1.52
CA PRO A 191 20.43 4.60 1.14
C PRO A 191 20.42 3.22 0.44
N ASP A 192 19.38 2.43 0.63
CA ASP A 192 19.18 1.12 -0.01
C ASP A 192 18.43 1.22 -1.35
N GLY A 193 18.18 2.43 -1.88
CA GLY A 193 17.46 2.66 -3.13
C GLY A 193 15.94 2.54 -3.02
N ILE A 194 15.39 2.53 -1.79
CA ILE A 194 13.95 2.40 -1.55
C ILE A 194 13.35 3.77 -1.28
N ARG A 195 12.31 4.13 -2.02
CA ARG A 195 11.61 5.42 -1.91
C ARG A 195 10.40 5.30 -1.00
N VAL A 196 10.30 6.18 -0.01
CA VAL A 196 9.15 6.25 0.89
C VAL A 196 8.60 7.66 0.90
N ALA A 197 7.29 7.82 0.74
CA ALA A 197 6.63 9.11 0.85
C ALA A 197 5.22 8.99 1.42
N THR A 198 4.73 10.12 1.93
CA THR A 198 3.30 10.34 2.17
C THR A 198 2.68 10.97 0.92
N LEU A 199 1.51 10.47 0.47
CA LEU A 199 0.64 11.25 -0.40
C LEU A 199 -0.48 11.87 0.46
N THR A 200 -0.35 13.15 0.77
CA THR A 200 -1.31 13.90 1.58
C THR A 200 -2.46 14.39 0.73
N ILE A 201 -3.66 13.87 1.00
CA ILE A 201 -4.91 14.30 0.36
C ILE A 201 -5.46 15.47 1.19
N ALA A 202 -5.45 16.68 0.60
CA ALA A 202 -5.78 17.92 1.31
C ALA A 202 -7.28 18.28 1.32
N GLY A 203 -8.15 17.31 1.04
CA GLY A 203 -9.60 17.51 1.01
C GLY A 203 -10.39 16.24 1.27
N GLN A 204 -11.72 16.39 1.30
CA GLN A 204 -12.62 15.26 1.49
C GLN A 204 -12.77 14.46 0.20
N ILE A 205 -12.54 13.15 0.27
CA ILE A 205 -12.67 12.23 -0.87
C ILE A 205 -14.16 12.03 -1.17
N VAL A 206 -14.63 12.59 -2.29
CA VAL A 206 -16.03 12.52 -2.72
C VAL A 206 -16.09 12.37 -4.23
N ALA A 207 -16.79 11.35 -4.71
CA ALA A 207 -16.98 11.09 -6.14
C ALA A 207 -17.63 12.31 -6.84
N GLY A 208 -17.18 12.59 -8.07
CA GLY A 208 -17.66 13.71 -8.88
C GLY A 208 -17.17 15.09 -8.47
N THR A 209 -16.22 15.18 -7.53
CA THR A 209 -15.59 16.44 -7.12
C THR A 209 -14.13 16.51 -7.56
N ALA A 210 -13.44 17.62 -7.25
CA ALA A 210 -11.99 17.72 -7.43
C ALA A 210 -11.21 16.64 -6.66
N PHE A 211 -11.79 16.09 -5.58
CA PHE A 211 -11.25 14.99 -4.79
C PHE A 211 -11.93 13.66 -5.12
N ASP A 212 -12.29 13.45 -6.40
CA ASP A 212 -12.77 12.16 -6.86
C ASP A 212 -11.72 11.07 -6.65
N PRO A 213 -12.11 9.87 -6.16
CA PRO A 213 -11.17 8.75 -6.01
C PRO A 213 -10.33 8.45 -7.25
N ALA A 214 -10.88 8.63 -8.47
CA ALA A 214 -10.15 8.39 -9.70
C ALA A 214 -9.04 9.43 -9.95
N HIS A 215 -9.28 10.71 -9.65
CA HIS A 215 -8.25 11.74 -9.76
C HIS A 215 -7.13 11.51 -8.74
N ILE A 216 -7.48 11.10 -7.53
CA ILE A 216 -6.48 10.77 -6.50
C ILE A 216 -5.68 9.53 -6.90
N ALA A 217 -6.33 8.51 -7.47
CA ALA A 217 -5.66 7.30 -7.94
C ALA A 217 -4.67 7.60 -9.07
N GLU A 218 -5.01 8.52 -10.00
CA GLU A 218 -4.07 9.02 -11.02
C GLU A 218 -2.84 9.64 -10.36
N ARG A 219 -3.01 10.43 -9.29
CA ARG A 219 -1.88 11.00 -8.56
C ARG A 219 -0.98 9.95 -7.93
N TYR A 220 -1.53 8.85 -7.39
CA TYR A 220 -0.71 7.71 -6.91
C TYR A 220 0.11 7.10 -8.04
N TRP A 221 -0.51 6.92 -9.21
CA TRP A 221 0.18 6.42 -10.39
C TRP A 221 1.34 7.32 -10.80
N GLU A 222 1.08 8.62 -10.96
CA GLU A 222 2.11 9.60 -11.31
C GLU A 222 3.27 9.59 -10.31
N VAL A 223 2.95 9.56 -9.00
CA VAL A 223 3.96 9.53 -7.93
C VAL A 223 4.84 8.30 -8.07
N VAL A 224 4.29 7.10 -8.29
CA VAL A 224 5.09 5.88 -8.48
C VAL A 224 6.00 5.97 -9.71
N GLN A 225 5.58 6.68 -10.77
CA GLN A 225 6.37 6.88 -12.00
C GLN A 225 7.37 8.05 -11.91
N THR A 226 7.34 8.85 -10.84
CA THR A 226 8.23 10.00 -10.69
C THR A 226 9.67 9.54 -10.43
N ASP A 227 10.61 10.12 -11.17
CA ASP A 227 12.04 9.95 -10.95
C ASP A 227 12.57 10.85 -9.84
N ASP A 228 13.84 10.70 -9.47
CA ASP A 228 14.50 11.57 -8.51
C ASP A 228 14.58 13.03 -9.00
N PRO A 229 14.50 14.02 -8.10
CA PRO A 229 14.49 13.90 -6.64
C PRO A 229 13.13 13.50 -6.07
N TRP A 230 13.14 12.57 -5.09
CA TRP A 230 11.96 12.04 -4.43
C TRP A 230 11.73 12.74 -3.07
N PRO A 231 10.66 13.55 -2.91
CA PRO A 231 10.35 14.18 -1.64
C PRO A 231 9.69 13.17 -0.67
N ALA A 232 9.85 13.41 0.64
CA ALA A 232 9.17 12.60 1.67
C ALA A 232 7.65 12.82 1.72
N GLU A 233 7.13 13.87 1.07
CA GLU A 233 5.71 14.17 0.99
C GLU A 233 5.33 14.70 -0.39
N PHE A 234 4.32 14.07 -0.99
CA PHE A 234 3.53 14.60 -2.11
C PHE A 234 2.19 15.09 -1.59
N ARG A 235 1.58 16.05 -2.27
CA ARG A 235 0.26 16.58 -1.92
C ARG A 235 -0.68 16.50 -3.11
N PHE A 236 -1.96 16.23 -2.82
CA PHE A 236 -3.06 16.33 -3.76
C PHE A 236 -4.03 17.39 -3.25
N THR A 237 -4.20 18.47 -4.02
CA THR A 237 -5.00 19.67 -3.66
C THR A 237 -6.30 19.78 -4.45
N GLY A 238 -6.57 18.81 -5.34
CA GLY A 238 -7.75 18.82 -6.21
C GLY A 238 -7.58 19.65 -7.48
N GLU A 239 -6.33 19.98 -7.83
CA GLU A 239 -5.96 20.71 -9.07
C GLU A 239 -5.33 19.76 -10.07
#